data_f919cae55d19864374e88f5c91753e5f
#
_entry.id   f919cae55d19864374e88f5c91753e5f
#
_cell.length_a   1.000
_cell.length_b   1.000
_cell.length_c   1.000
_cell.angle_alpha   90.00
_cell.angle_beta   90.00
_cell.angle_gamma   90.00
#
_symmetry.space_group_name_H-M   'P 1'
#
loop_
_entity.id
_entity.type
_entity.pdbx_description
1 polymer ?
#
loop_
_entity_poly.entity_id
_entity_poly.type
_entity_poly.pdbx_seq_one_letter_code
_entity_poly.pdbx_strand_id
1 'polypeptide(L)'
;MEYTLLGWPPDDPTLRLDHRQFAYAGKFVMSNTGKAVVRSTGEDAGRVGDETSGGQTAARDDVEYDTDVMAAVAFNADRNDERTLRLRYITVRSDLKGQGFGPRLAAFVASAADRRGYDRVAIAVNNPCAYEAMYKAGFEWTGHESGLAELVLERRAGARGDAGVRPDPETYRAGFERYRNRDLGDPEASFLADRVGADPPASVDVPDGSDSADPDA
;
A
#
# COMPACT_ATOMS: atom_id res chain seq x y z
N MET A 1 6.56 -12.26 10.90
CA MET A 1 6.25 -11.05 10.10
C MET A 1 6.20 -9.85 11.01
N GLU A 2 6.85 -8.78 10.65
CA GLU A 2 6.91 -7.54 11.42
C GLU A 2 6.50 -6.36 10.54
N TYR A 3 5.65 -5.46 11.08
CA TYR A 3 5.29 -4.18 10.47
C TYR A 3 6.15 -3.10 11.11
N THR A 4 6.94 -2.40 10.31
CA THR A 4 7.92 -1.42 10.80
C THR A 4 7.77 -0.09 10.08
N LEU A 5 7.66 0.98 10.85
CA LEU A 5 7.79 2.34 10.35
C LEU A 5 9.28 2.68 10.33
N LEU A 6 9.85 2.88 9.13
CA LEU A 6 11.28 3.14 8.96
C LEU A 6 11.64 4.61 9.22
N GLY A 7 10.72 5.52 9.02
CA GLY A 7 10.88 6.93 9.26
C GLY A 7 9.69 7.73 8.79
N TRP A 8 9.52 8.89 9.39
CA TRP A 8 8.50 9.89 9.05
C TRP A 8 9.20 11.11 8.43
N PRO A 9 8.58 11.85 7.49
CA PRO A 9 9.22 13.08 7.00
C PRO A 9 9.54 14.03 8.18
N PRO A 10 10.75 14.63 8.25
CA PRO A 10 11.79 14.70 7.22
C PRO A 10 12.89 13.63 7.25
N ASP A 11 12.76 12.52 7.96
CA ASP A 11 13.85 11.53 8.19
C ASP A 11 14.34 10.81 6.92
N ASP A 12 13.64 10.92 5.80
CA ASP A 12 14.02 10.43 4.46
C ASP A 12 14.66 9.01 4.41
N PRO A 13 14.06 7.98 5.02
CA PRO A 13 14.63 6.65 4.96
C PRO A 13 14.71 6.17 3.51
N THR A 14 15.86 5.65 3.10
CA THR A 14 16.04 5.04 1.78
C THR A 14 15.70 3.56 1.83
N LEU A 15 14.93 3.07 0.86
CA LEU A 15 14.58 1.66 0.72
C LEU A 15 14.88 1.22 -0.72
N ARG A 16 15.69 0.16 -0.88
CA ARG A 16 16.10 -0.37 -2.17
C ARG A 16 15.42 -1.68 -2.47
N LEU A 17 14.31 -1.62 -3.19
CA LEU A 17 13.54 -2.79 -3.60
C LEU A 17 14.02 -3.32 -4.96
N ASP A 18 14.04 -4.63 -5.12
CA ASP A 18 14.33 -5.27 -6.41
C ASP A 18 13.17 -5.05 -7.39
N HIS A 19 13.44 -4.32 -8.47
CA HIS A 19 12.45 -3.98 -9.51
C HIS A 19 11.86 -5.21 -10.23
N ARG A 20 12.52 -6.38 -10.15
CA ARG A 20 12.01 -7.64 -10.70
C ARG A 20 10.90 -8.23 -9.84
N GLN A 21 10.87 -7.88 -8.54
CA GLN A 21 9.92 -8.40 -7.57
C GLN A 21 8.86 -7.38 -7.16
N PHE A 22 9.17 -6.09 -7.23
CA PHE A 22 8.30 -5.01 -6.75
C PHE A 22 7.96 -4.02 -7.87
N ALA A 23 6.68 -3.76 -8.07
CA ALA A 23 6.25 -2.61 -8.86
C ALA A 23 6.70 -1.31 -8.18
N TYR A 24 7.02 -0.29 -8.97
CA TYR A 24 7.43 1.04 -8.48
C TYR A 24 8.71 1.05 -7.60
N ALA A 25 9.54 0.00 -7.62
CA ALA A 25 10.73 -0.12 -6.79
C ALA A 25 11.60 1.15 -6.75
N GLY A 26 11.85 1.78 -7.91
CA GLY A 26 12.62 3.02 -8.02
C GLY A 26 11.99 4.25 -7.34
N LYS A 27 10.71 4.18 -6.92
CA LYS A 27 10.06 5.27 -6.17
C LYS A 27 10.39 5.26 -4.68
N PHE A 28 10.92 4.15 -4.16
CA PHE A 28 11.24 4.00 -2.75
C PHE A 28 12.64 4.51 -2.37
N VAL A 29 13.50 4.79 -3.36
CA VAL A 29 14.80 5.46 -3.13
C VAL A 29 14.67 6.98 -3.08
N MET A 30 13.49 7.54 -3.39
CA MET A 30 13.27 8.98 -3.40
C MET A 30 13.22 9.53 -1.98
N SER A 31 13.80 10.72 -1.80
CA SER A 31 13.72 11.53 -0.59
C SER A 31 12.34 12.20 -0.40
N ASN A 32 12.14 12.86 0.73
CA ASN A 32 10.92 13.59 1.12
C ASN A 32 9.67 12.69 1.33
N THR A 33 9.85 11.40 1.61
CA THR A 33 8.76 10.51 1.98
C THR A 33 9.14 9.66 3.19
N GLY A 34 8.26 9.57 4.16
CA GLY A 34 8.31 8.51 5.15
C GLY A 34 8.05 7.16 4.49
N LYS A 35 8.49 6.10 5.13
CA LYS A 35 8.33 4.73 4.63
C LYS A 35 7.97 3.77 5.75
N ALA A 36 7.10 2.82 5.43
CA ALA A 36 6.85 1.67 6.28
C ALA A 36 6.92 0.38 5.44
N VAL A 37 7.28 -0.70 6.10
CA VAL A 37 7.49 -2.01 5.46
C VAL A 37 6.82 -3.12 6.25
N VAL A 38 6.60 -4.25 5.56
CA VAL A 38 6.40 -5.55 6.17
C VAL A 38 7.66 -6.36 5.90
N ARG A 39 8.29 -6.86 6.97
CA ARG A 39 9.51 -7.70 6.88
C ARG A 39 9.20 -9.14 7.28
N SER A 40 9.91 -10.08 6.67
CA SER A 40 9.90 -11.46 7.15
C SER A 40 10.75 -11.58 8.42
N THR A 41 10.26 -12.31 9.42
CA THR A 41 11.01 -12.63 10.65
C THR A 41 11.52 -14.05 10.56
N GLY A 42 12.79 -14.23 10.24
CA GLY A 42 13.58 -15.44 10.49
C GLY A 42 13.40 -16.61 9.51
N GLU A 43 12.43 -17.47 9.62
CA GLU A 43 12.45 -18.78 8.91
C GLU A 43 12.03 -18.75 7.43
N ASP A 44 11.40 -17.68 6.97
CA ASP A 44 10.97 -17.52 5.58
C ASP A 44 12.01 -16.83 4.66
N ALA A 45 13.08 -16.31 5.19
CA ALA A 45 14.15 -15.66 4.41
C ALA A 45 14.97 -16.65 3.55
N GLY A 46 14.84 -17.95 3.78
CA GLY A 46 15.59 -19.02 3.12
C GLY A 46 14.94 -19.64 1.88
N ARG A 47 13.76 -19.19 1.44
CA ARG A 47 13.08 -19.70 0.24
C ARG A 47 13.10 -18.76 -0.95
N VAL A 48 14.16 -18.01 -1.13
CA VAL A 48 14.47 -17.44 -2.45
C VAL A 48 15.25 -18.50 -3.21
N GLY A 49 14.57 -19.21 -4.10
CA GLY A 49 15.11 -20.30 -4.87
C GLY A 49 16.38 -19.90 -5.63
N ASP A 50 17.47 -20.49 -5.21
CA ASP A 50 18.62 -20.76 -6.06
C ASP A 50 18.25 -21.95 -6.94
N GLU A 51 17.66 -21.69 -8.09
CA GLU A 51 17.62 -22.62 -9.22
C GLU A 51 17.44 -21.83 -10.52
N THR A 52 18.52 -21.38 -11.11
CA THR A 52 18.80 -21.72 -12.53
C THR A 52 20.24 -21.38 -12.88
N SER A 53 21.02 -22.44 -13.01
CA SER A 53 22.28 -22.49 -13.72
C SER A 53 22.14 -21.98 -15.15
N GLY A 54 23.09 -21.16 -15.61
CA GLY A 54 23.25 -20.91 -17.05
C GLY A 54 23.79 -19.52 -17.38
N GLY A 55 25.12 -19.41 -17.37
CA GLY A 55 26.01 -18.40 -17.90
C GLY A 55 25.45 -17.24 -18.74
N GLN A 56 25.75 -16.03 -18.28
CA GLN A 56 26.41 -15.00 -19.09
C GLN A 56 26.77 -13.84 -18.15
N THR A 57 28.06 -13.51 -18.12
CA THR A 57 28.65 -12.34 -17.49
C THR A 57 28.03 -11.05 -18.06
N ALA A 58 27.02 -10.53 -17.36
CA ALA A 58 26.62 -9.12 -17.48
C ALA A 58 27.05 -8.44 -16.18
N ALA A 59 27.55 -7.21 -16.29
CA ALA A 59 28.07 -6.40 -15.20
C ALA A 59 27.15 -6.50 -13.98
N ARG A 60 27.67 -6.96 -12.85
CA ARG A 60 27.00 -6.91 -11.57
C ARG A 60 26.88 -5.43 -11.19
N ASP A 61 25.69 -4.88 -11.31
CA ASP A 61 25.33 -3.73 -10.50
C ASP A 61 25.37 -4.23 -9.05
N ASP A 62 26.40 -3.80 -8.30
CA ASP A 62 26.54 -4.08 -6.86
C ASP A 62 25.51 -3.27 -6.04
N VAL A 63 24.25 -3.31 -6.44
CA VAL A 63 23.15 -2.70 -5.71
C VAL A 63 22.66 -3.70 -4.67
N GLU A 64 22.96 -3.42 -3.41
CA GLU A 64 22.41 -4.18 -2.30
C GLU A 64 20.92 -3.85 -2.14
N TYR A 65 20.06 -4.85 -2.29
CA TYR A 65 18.62 -4.74 -2.11
C TYR A 65 18.21 -5.16 -0.70
N ASP A 66 17.13 -4.53 -0.19
CA ASP A 66 16.44 -4.95 1.05
C ASP A 66 15.65 -6.24 0.77
N THR A 67 16.28 -7.40 0.98
CA THR A 67 15.74 -8.71 0.54
C THR A 67 14.68 -9.30 1.46
N ASP A 68 14.60 -8.86 2.70
CA ASP A 68 13.62 -9.30 3.71
C ASP A 68 12.26 -8.58 3.61
N VAL A 69 12.15 -7.59 2.74
CA VAL A 69 10.91 -6.81 2.54
C VAL A 69 9.88 -7.62 1.77
N MET A 70 8.66 -7.67 2.29
CA MET A 70 7.48 -8.32 1.69
C MET A 70 6.50 -7.32 1.09
N ALA A 71 6.36 -6.16 1.71
CA ALA A 71 5.55 -5.04 1.22
C ALA A 71 6.15 -3.71 1.70
N ALA A 72 5.92 -2.65 0.96
CA ALA A 72 6.39 -1.31 1.29
C ALA A 72 5.36 -0.25 0.92
N VAL A 73 5.32 0.84 1.69
CA VAL A 73 4.53 2.04 1.42
C VAL A 73 5.39 3.28 1.64
N ALA A 74 5.25 4.26 0.74
CA ALA A 74 5.85 5.59 0.85
C ALA A 74 4.74 6.63 1.01
N PHE A 75 4.94 7.61 1.91
CA PHE A 75 3.94 8.62 2.25
C PHE A 75 4.56 9.95 2.63
N ASN A 76 3.79 11.02 2.55
CA ASN A 76 4.12 12.34 3.09
C ASN A 76 2.84 13.16 3.32
N ALA A 77 2.95 14.31 3.98
CA ALA A 77 1.83 15.24 4.10
C ALA A 77 1.35 15.70 2.71
N ASP A 78 0.07 15.98 2.58
CA ASP A 78 -0.47 16.60 1.37
C ASP A 78 0.05 18.04 1.27
N ARG A 79 0.30 18.48 0.03
CA ARG A 79 0.85 19.83 -0.21
C ARG A 79 -0.13 20.97 0.08
N ASN A 80 -1.43 20.66 0.01
CA ASN A 80 -2.51 21.63 0.15
C ASN A 80 -3.23 21.53 1.49
N ASP A 81 -3.02 20.41 2.22
CA ASP A 81 -3.65 20.17 3.52
C ASP A 81 -2.70 19.35 4.40
N GLU A 82 -1.96 20.04 5.26
CA GLU A 82 -0.97 19.45 6.17
C GLU A 82 -1.58 18.46 7.17
N ARG A 83 -2.89 18.49 7.39
CA ARG A 83 -3.62 17.54 8.24
C ARG A 83 -4.03 16.26 7.50
N THR A 84 -3.74 16.18 6.20
CA THR A 84 -3.93 14.98 5.38
C THR A 84 -2.58 14.31 5.11
N LEU A 85 -2.42 13.04 5.50
CA LEU A 85 -1.32 12.20 5.07
C LEU A 85 -1.68 11.55 3.73
N ARG A 86 -0.78 11.60 2.76
CA ARG A 86 -0.99 10.96 1.46
C ARG A 86 -0.07 9.76 1.27
N LEU A 87 -0.64 8.58 1.08
CA LEU A 87 0.09 7.41 0.61
C LEU A 87 0.41 7.62 -0.87
N ARG A 88 1.69 7.66 -1.23
CA ARG A 88 2.16 7.93 -2.59
C ARG A 88 2.30 6.68 -3.43
N TYR A 89 2.91 5.67 -2.85
CA TYR A 89 3.15 4.38 -3.49
C TYR A 89 2.98 3.29 -2.46
N ILE A 90 2.30 2.23 -2.84
CA ILE A 90 2.21 1.00 -2.07
C ILE A 90 2.52 -0.17 -2.99
N THR A 91 3.36 -1.09 -2.55
CA THR A 91 3.75 -2.26 -3.31
C THR A 91 3.84 -3.50 -2.43
N VAL A 92 3.56 -4.63 -3.03
CA VAL A 92 3.72 -5.95 -2.42
C VAL A 92 4.55 -6.80 -3.38
N ARG A 93 5.47 -7.60 -2.84
CA ARG A 93 6.28 -8.53 -3.59
C ARG A 93 5.38 -9.42 -4.48
N SER A 94 5.77 -9.63 -5.72
CA SER A 94 4.89 -10.18 -6.77
C SER A 94 4.32 -11.54 -6.42
N ASP A 95 5.10 -12.41 -5.75
CA ASP A 95 4.72 -13.75 -5.28
C ASP A 95 3.81 -13.74 -4.04
N LEU A 96 3.67 -12.58 -3.36
CA LEU A 96 2.87 -12.40 -2.15
C LEU A 96 1.59 -11.57 -2.38
N LYS A 97 1.30 -11.22 -3.63
CA LYS A 97 0.07 -10.50 -3.97
C LYS A 97 -1.16 -11.32 -3.60
N GLY A 98 -2.24 -10.63 -3.21
CA GLY A 98 -3.50 -11.25 -2.81
C GLY A 98 -3.54 -11.78 -1.37
N GLN A 99 -2.43 -11.81 -0.65
CA GLN A 99 -2.35 -12.32 0.74
C GLN A 99 -2.69 -11.27 1.81
N GLY A 100 -3.11 -10.09 1.42
CA GLY A 100 -3.59 -9.05 2.35
C GLY A 100 -2.50 -8.19 2.99
N PHE A 101 -1.25 -8.24 2.52
CA PHE A 101 -0.17 -7.40 3.05
C PHE A 101 -0.40 -5.91 2.77
N GLY A 102 -0.81 -5.55 1.56
CA GLY A 102 -1.07 -4.17 1.18
C GLY A 102 -2.12 -3.49 2.06
N PRO A 103 -3.34 -4.03 2.19
CA PRO A 103 -4.35 -3.47 3.07
C PRO A 103 -3.91 -3.32 4.53
N ARG A 104 -3.25 -4.35 5.10
CA ARG A 104 -2.78 -4.28 6.48
C ARG A 104 -1.70 -3.22 6.66
N LEU A 105 -0.78 -3.09 5.71
CA LEU A 105 0.26 -2.06 5.76
C LEU A 105 -0.33 -0.64 5.63
N ALA A 106 -1.33 -0.44 4.77
CA ALA A 106 -2.06 0.82 4.68
C ALA A 106 -2.80 1.16 5.98
N ALA A 107 -3.45 0.17 6.60
CA ALA A 107 -4.13 0.31 7.89
C ALA A 107 -3.15 0.64 9.03
N PHE A 108 -1.96 0.02 9.03
CA PHE A 108 -0.88 0.29 9.99
C PHE A 108 -0.41 1.75 9.90
N VAL A 109 -0.11 2.24 8.68
CA VAL A 109 0.32 3.65 8.50
C VAL A 109 -0.81 4.61 8.84
N ALA A 110 -2.07 4.30 8.52
CA ALA A 110 -3.21 5.14 8.91
C ALA A 110 -3.36 5.25 10.42
N SER A 111 -3.13 4.16 11.17
CA SER A 111 -3.11 4.19 12.64
C SER A 111 -1.94 5.01 13.19
N ALA A 112 -0.76 4.95 12.55
CA ALA A 112 0.39 5.77 12.93
C ALA A 112 0.15 7.27 12.64
N ALA A 113 -0.55 7.59 11.55
CA ALA A 113 -0.93 8.96 11.20
C ALA A 113 -1.89 9.57 12.22
N ASP A 114 -2.87 8.78 12.71
CA ASP A 114 -3.79 9.20 13.76
C ASP A 114 -3.04 9.60 15.05
N ARG A 115 -2.09 8.77 15.49
CA ARG A 115 -1.27 9.09 16.67
C ARG A 115 -0.42 10.36 16.51
N ARG A 116 -0.13 10.76 15.27
CA ARG A 116 0.62 11.96 14.91
C ARG A 116 -0.26 13.19 14.59
N GLY A 117 -1.57 13.09 14.82
CA GLY A 117 -2.50 14.21 14.71
C GLY A 117 -2.95 14.55 13.30
N TYR A 118 -2.77 13.65 12.34
CA TYR A 118 -3.42 13.79 11.03
C TYR A 118 -4.92 13.54 11.15
N ASP A 119 -5.74 14.31 10.43
CA ASP A 119 -7.20 14.15 10.43
C ASP A 119 -7.63 13.03 9.48
N ARG A 120 -6.85 12.79 8.42
CA ARG A 120 -7.16 11.80 7.41
C ARG A 120 -5.92 11.26 6.70
N VAL A 121 -6.08 10.09 6.11
CA VAL A 121 -5.11 9.50 5.18
C VAL A 121 -5.77 9.33 3.84
N ALA A 122 -5.10 9.74 2.76
CA ALA A 122 -5.62 9.67 1.39
C ALA A 122 -4.67 8.90 0.48
N ILE A 123 -5.24 8.26 -0.55
CA ILE A 123 -4.50 7.59 -1.62
C ILE A 123 -5.26 7.75 -2.94
N ALA A 124 -4.54 7.85 -4.06
CA ALA A 124 -5.10 7.75 -5.39
C ALA A 124 -4.75 6.39 -6.00
N VAL A 125 -5.72 5.66 -6.53
CA VAL A 125 -5.55 4.32 -7.09
C VAL A 125 -6.07 4.23 -8.52
N ASN A 126 -5.32 3.53 -9.36
CA ASN A 126 -5.59 3.45 -10.81
C ASN A 126 -6.10 2.09 -11.28
N ASN A 127 -6.22 1.10 -10.39
CA ASN A 127 -6.69 -0.24 -10.75
C ASN A 127 -7.70 -0.80 -9.73
N PRO A 128 -8.59 -1.72 -10.15
CA PRO A 128 -9.68 -2.22 -9.32
C PRO A 128 -9.19 -3.09 -8.15
N CYS A 129 -8.06 -3.79 -8.28
CA CYS A 129 -7.52 -4.60 -7.20
C CYS A 129 -7.01 -3.72 -6.04
N ALA A 130 -6.33 -2.61 -6.37
CA ALA A 130 -5.91 -1.63 -5.38
C ALA A 130 -7.10 -0.92 -4.73
N TYR A 131 -8.15 -0.63 -5.50
CA TYR A 131 -9.39 -0.07 -5.00
C TYR A 131 -10.01 -0.94 -3.90
N GLU A 132 -10.25 -2.22 -4.18
CA GLU A 132 -10.77 -3.16 -3.17
C GLU A 132 -9.83 -3.32 -1.98
N ALA A 133 -8.51 -3.37 -2.24
CA ALA A 133 -7.51 -3.48 -1.18
C ALA A 133 -7.57 -2.29 -0.21
N MET A 134 -7.80 -1.08 -0.71
CA MET A 134 -7.94 0.10 0.14
C MET A 134 -9.25 0.09 0.93
N TYR A 135 -10.35 -0.40 0.36
CA TYR A 135 -11.58 -0.64 1.14
C TYR A 135 -11.35 -1.61 2.30
N LYS A 136 -10.59 -2.70 2.08
CA LYS A 136 -10.16 -3.61 3.17
C LYS A 136 -9.32 -2.89 4.24
N ALA A 137 -8.60 -1.84 3.87
CA ALA A 137 -7.85 -1.01 4.82
C ALA A 137 -8.69 0.09 5.48
N GLY A 138 -10.00 0.14 5.22
CA GLY A 138 -10.94 1.12 5.79
C GLY A 138 -10.93 2.48 5.08
N PHE A 139 -10.45 2.55 3.84
CA PHE A 139 -10.61 3.72 2.99
C PHE A 139 -11.91 3.64 2.21
N GLU A 140 -12.46 4.79 1.87
CA GLU A 140 -13.66 4.92 1.05
C GLU A 140 -13.39 5.87 -0.13
N TRP A 141 -14.03 5.64 -1.26
CA TRP A 141 -13.95 6.54 -2.40
C TRP A 141 -14.67 7.86 -2.10
N THR A 142 -13.98 8.97 -2.36
CA THR A 142 -14.49 10.32 -2.11
C THR A 142 -15.47 10.82 -3.19
N GLY A 143 -15.69 10.05 -4.25
CA GLY A 143 -16.42 10.50 -5.45
C GLY A 143 -15.54 11.29 -6.43
N HIS A 144 -14.29 11.59 -6.07
CA HIS A 144 -13.37 12.37 -6.89
C HIS A 144 -12.34 11.49 -7.62
N GLU A 145 -11.89 11.99 -8.78
CA GLU A 145 -10.79 11.45 -9.55
C GLU A 145 -9.63 12.46 -9.58
N SER A 146 -8.40 11.96 -9.59
CA SER A 146 -7.21 12.81 -9.83
C SER A 146 -7.13 13.21 -11.30
N GLY A 147 -6.26 14.17 -11.62
CA GLY A 147 -6.02 14.59 -13.01
C GLY A 147 -5.50 13.48 -13.94
N LEU A 148 -5.11 12.32 -13.39
CA LEU A 148 -4.70 11.11 -14.11
C LEU A 148 -5.79 10.02 -14.10
N ALA A 149 -7.03 10.38 -13.82
CA ALA A 149 -8.17 9.48 -13.71
C ALA A 149 -8.00 8.38 -12.63
N GLU A 150 -7.19 8.62 -11.59
CA GLU A 150 -7.11 7.73 -10.44
C GLU A 150 -8.25 8.04 -9.47
N LEU A 151 -8.86 7.03 -8.87
CA LEU A 151 -9.88 7.24 -7.84
C LEU A 151 -9.22 7.65 -6.54
N VAL A 152 -9.68 8.76 -5.95
CA VAL A 152 -9.18 9.24 -4.65
C VAL A 152 -9.97 8.61 -3.53
N LEU A 153 -9.29 7.85 -2.68
CA LEU A 153 -9.88 7.24 -1.49
C LEU A 153 -9.30 7.90 -0.25
N GLU A 154 -10.14 8.02 0.78
CA GLU A 154 -9.76 8.58 2.08
C GLU A 154 -10.20 7.67 3.22
N ARG A 155 -9.41 7.69 4.29
CA ARG A 155 -9.74 7.13 5.60
C ARG A 155 -9.58 8.23 6.64
N ARG A 156 -10.59 8.44 7.49
CA ARG A 156 -10.47 9.36 8.63
C ARG A 156 -9.55 8.77 9.68
N ALA A 157 -8.70 9.61 10.26
CA ALA A 157 -7.94 9.27 11.45
C ALA A 157 -8.90 9.04 12.63
N GLY A 158 -8.51 8.19 13.58
CA GLY A 158 -9.39 7.83 14.71
C GLY A 158 -10.52 6.86 14.37
N ALA A 159 -10.77 6.58 13.10
CA ALA A 159 -11.67 5.51 12.68
C ALA A 159 -11.00 4.13 12.96
N ARG A 160 -10.74 3.86 14.24
CA ARG A 160 -10.40 2.50 14.70
C ARG A 160 -11.65 1.68 14.48
N GLY A 161 -11.69 1.00 13.29
CA GLY A 161 -12.75 0.05 13.01
C GLY A 161 -14.04 0.40 13.77
N ASP A 162 -14.63 1.55 13.43
CA ASP A 162 -15.92 1.90 14.02
C ASP A 162 -16.84 0.78 13.57
N ALA A 163 -17.03 -0.22 14.47
CA ALA A 163 -17.71 -1.48 14.19
C ALA A 163 -19.20 -1.27 13.80
N GLY A 164 -19.57 -0.03 13.50
CA GLY A 164 -20.92 0.41 13.17
C GLY A 164 -21.10 1.13 11.83
N VAL A 165 -20.06 1.74 11.28
CA VAL A 165 -20.19 2.44 9.98
C VAL A 165 -19.65 1.54 8.88
N ARG A 166 -20.51 0.82 8.20
CA ARG A 166 -20.14 0.09 6.98
C ARG A 166 -19.99 1.08 5.84
N PRO A 167 -18.95 0.90 4.98
CA PRO A 167 -18.86 1.68 3.75
C PRO A 167 -20.16 1.59 2.94
N ASP A 168 -20.53 2.69 2.31
CA ASP A 168 -21.74 2.72 1.48
C ASP A 168 -21.58 1.79 0.26
N PRO A 169 -22.46 0.77 0.11
CA PRO A 169 -22.37 -0.18 -0.99
C PRO A 169 -22.57 0.48 -2.37
N GLU A 170 -23.35 1.55 -2.46
CA GLU A 170 -23.60 2.24 -3.74
C GLU A 170 -22.32 2.96 -4.18
N THR A 171 -21.68 3.69 -3.29
CA THR A 171 -20.38 4.34 -3.54
C THR A 171 -19.30 3.33 -3.92
N TYR A 172 -19.23 2.19 -3.22
CA TYR A 172 -18.29 1.12 -3.54
C TYR A 172 -18.48 0.58 -4.96
N ARG A 173 -19.72 0.25 -5.35
CA ARG A 173 -20.05 -0.25 -6.68
C ARG A 173 -19.81 0.80 -7.77
N ALA A 174 -20.17 2.05 -7.50
CA ALA A 174 -19.96 3.16 -8.43
C ALA A 174 -18.46 3.37 -8.76
N GLY A 175 -17.56 3.16 -7.81
CA GLY A 175 -16.13 3.18 -8.08
C GLY A 175 -15.68 2.08 -9.03
N PHE A 176 -16.22 0.86 -8.93
CA PHE A 176 -15.93 -0.20 -9.91
C PHE A 176 -16.45 0.11 -11.32
N GLU A 177 -17.60 0.79 -11.43
CA GLU A 177 -18.11 1.22 -12.74
C GLU A 177 -17.12 2.19 -13.44
N ARG A 178 -16.38 3.01 -12.69
CA ARG A 178 -15.34 3.88 -13.26
C ARG A 178 -14.24 3.06 -13.94
N TYR A 179 -13.85 1.92 -13.37
CA TYR A 179 -12.87 1.02 -13.99
C TYR A 179 -13.45 0.26 -15.18
N ARG A 180 -14.71 -0.21 -15.14
CA ARG A 180 -15.35 -0.91 -16.27
C ARG A 180 -15.41 -0.09 -17.55
N ASN A 181 -15.40 1.22 -17.44
CA ASN A 181 -15.39 2.13 -18.59
C ASN A 181 -13.98 2.40 -19.15
N ARG A 182 -12.95 1.70 -18.66
CA ARG A 182 -11.56 1.84 -19.11
C ARG A 182 -11.13 0.65 -19.96
N ASP A 183 -10.08 0.86 -20.75
CA ASP A 183 -9.39 -0.23 -21.43
C ASP A 183 -8.52 -0.97 -20.40
N LEU A 184 -8.96 -2.14 -19.97
CA LEU A 184 -8.34 -2.95 -18.94
C LEU A 184 -7.72 -4.21 -19.55
N GLY A 185 -6.63 -4.69 -18.95
CA GLY A 185 -6.08 -6.00 -19.25
C GLY A 185 -6.98 -7.14 -18.72
N ASP A 186 -6.80 -8.33 -19.29
CA ASP A 186 -7.60 -9.53 -18.94
C ASP A 186 -7.69 -9.83 -17.44
N PRO A 187 -6.60 -9.71 -16.64
CA PRO A 187 -6.67 -9.96 -15.19
C PRO A 187 -7.60 -8.98 -14.45
N GLU A 188 -7.57 -7.71 -14.84
CA GLU A 188 -8.41 -6.67 -14.21
C GLU A 188 -9.86 -6.79 -14.66
N ALA A 189 -10.11 -7.10 -15.91
CA ALA A 189 -11.43 -7.34 -16.44
C ALA A 189 -12.09 -8.56 -15.78
N SER A 190 -11.36 -9.66 -15.61
CA SER A 190 -11.83 -10.85 -14.88
C SER A 190 -12.13 -10.53 -13.41
N PHE A 191 -11.23 -9.79 -12.76
CA PHE A 191 -11.43 -9.35 -11.38
C PHE A 191 -12.74 -8.54 -11.22
N LEU A 192 -13.01 -7.61 -12.14
CA LEU A 192 -14.24 -6.81 -12.12
C LEU A 192 -15.51 -7.62 -12.42
N ALA A 193 -15.42 -8.64 -13.29
CA ALA A 193 -16.55 -9.50 -13.58
C ALA A 193 -17.02 -10.25 -12.34
N ASP A 194 -16.11 -10.72 -11.49
CA ASP A 194 -16.42 -11.40 -10.23
C ASP A 194 -17.02 -10.47 -9.16
N ARG A 195 -17.01 -9.15 -9.38
CA ARG A 195 -17.49 -8.15 -8.41
C ARG A 195 -18.74 -7.39 -8.86
N VAL A 196 -19.46 -7.92 -9.81
CA VAL A 196 -20.75 -7.37 -10.20
C VAL A 196 -21.73 -7.48 -9.03
N GLY A 197 -22.23 -6.35 -8.54
CA GLY A 197 -23.17 -6.30 -7.42
C GLY A 197 -22.57 -6.61 -6.04
N ALA A 198 -21.24 -6.75 -5.94
CA ALA A 198 -20.58 -7.06 -4.68
C ALA A 198 -20.77 -5.95 -3.63
N ASP A 199 -20.82 -6.34 -2.37
CA ASP A 199 -20.77 -5.45 -1.23
C ASP A 199 -19.32 -5.09 -0.86
N PRO A 200 -19.10 -3.97 -0.15
CA PRO A 200 -17.78 -3.62 0.38
C PRO A 200 -17.21 -4.78 1.20
N PRO A 201 -15.90 -5.07 1.05
CA PRO A 201 -15.26 -6.14 1.80
C PRO A 201 -15.18 -5.78 3.29
N ALA A 202 -15.05 -6.80 4.14
CA ALA A 202 -14.72 -6.58 5.55
C ALA A 202 -13.34 -5.93 5.68
N SER A 203 -13.22 -5.01 6.64
CA SER A 203 -11.94 -4.38 6.97
C SER A 203 -10.97 -5.39 7.58
N VAL A 204 -9.68 -5.20 7.30
CA VAL A 204 -8.60 -5.95 7.95
C VAL A 204 -8.33 -5.38 9.34
N ASP A 205 -7.84 -6.24 10.25
CA ASP A 205 -7.32 -5.78 11.52
C ASP A 205 -6.06 -4.93 11.31
N VAL A 206 -5.90 -3.91 12.16
CA VAL A 206 -4.68 -3.10 12.18
C VAL A 206 -3.60 -3.91 12.87
N PRO A 207 -2.51 -4.25 12.19
CA PRO A 207 -1.44 -5.02 12.82
C PRO A 207 -0.69 -4.19 13.85
N ASP A 208 -0.18 -4.88 14.87
CA ASP A 208 0.84 -4.33 15.75
C ASP A 208 2.16 -4.18 14.98
N GLY A 209 2.97 -3.18 15.34
CA GLY A 209 4.24 -2.95 14.69
C GLY A 209 5.13 -1.99 15.46
N SER A 210 6.39 -1.92 15.02
CA SER A 210 7.41 -1.06 15.61
C SER A 210 7.50 0.28 14.88
N ASP A 211 7.93 1.30 15.63
CA ASP A 211 8.21 2.65 15.11
C ASP A 211 9.69 2.94 15.35
N SER A 212 10.52 2.76 14.32
CA SER A 212 11.96 3.01 14.40
C SER A 212 12.30 4.52 14.44
N ALA A 213 11.30 5.38 14.23
CA ALA A 213 11.46 6.83 14.27
C ALA A 213 11.03 7.45 15.61
N ASP A 214 10.61 6.63 16.57
CA ASP A 214 10.26 7.11 17.91
C ASP A 214 11.47 6.91 18.85
N PRO A 215 12.17 7.98 19.27
CA PRO A 215 13.33 7.87 20.16
C PRO A 215 12.99 7.43 21.58
N ASP A 216 11.69 7.34 21.94
CA ASP A 216 11.19 6.97 23.26
C ASP A 216 10.44 5.62 23.27
N ALA A 217 10.56 4.80 22.20
CA ALA A 217 9.91 3.49 22.07
C ALA A 217 10.79 2.34 22.57
#